data_bac0b314329d715cafbf23b85b6ec3d7
#
_entry.id   bac0b314329d715cafbf23b85b6ec3d7
#
_cell.length_a   1.000
_cell.length_b   1.000
_cell.length_c   1.000
_cell.angle_alpha   90.00
_cell.angle_beta   90.00
_cell.angle_gamma   90.00
#
_symmetry.space_group_name_H-M   'P 1'
#
loop_
_entity.id
_entity.type
_entity.pdbx_description
1 polymer ?
#
loop_
_entity_poly.entity_id
_entity_poly.type
_entity_poly.pdbx_seq_one_letter_code
_entity_poly.pdbx_strand_id
1 'polypeptide(L)'
;MAKNTQNTQKPTKKELFIKALTNNLGHITKACEAANIHRRTYYSWTDKDEQFKEDCDNVEAGLIDLAENEILEKIKDRKSPHQITAIIFFLKTKGKSRGYDEKHQIELTKPFDRIELEGI
;
A
#
# COMPACT_ATOMS: atom_id res chain seq x y z
N MET A 1 -5.59 -30.57 -26.30
CA MET A 1 -5.82 -29.37 -25.61
C MET A 1 -6.01 -29.54 -24.10
N ALA A 2 -5.10 -30.26 -23.54
CA ALA A 2 -5.14 -30.47 -22.11
C ALA A 2 -5.10 -29.17 -21.33
N LYS A 3 -4.43 -28.20 -21.86
CA LYS A 3 -4.32 -26.96 -21.13
C LYS A 3 -5.62 -26.19 -21.05
N ASN A 4 -6.52 -26.44 -21.97
CA ASN A 4 -7.82 -25.82 -21.87
C ASN A 4 -8.59 -26.31 -20.67
N THR A 5 -8.34 -27.54 -20.31
CA THR A 5 -8.99 -28.12 -19.15
C THR A 5 -8.61 -27.36 -17.89
N GLN A 6 -7.38 -26.94 -17.81
CA GLN A 6 -6.91 -26.23 -16.63
C GLN A 6 -7.61 -24.91 -16.48
N ASN A 7 -7.95 -24.28 -17.58
CA ASN A 7 -8.59 -22.98 -17.51
C ASN A 7 -10.01 -23.06 -17.01
N THR A 8 -10.60 -24.24 -17.03
CA THR A 8 -11.96 -24.40 -16.59
C THR A 8 -12.07 -24.86 -15.15
N GLN A 9 -10.96 -25.11 -14.52
CA GLN A 9 -10.99 -25.51 -13.12
C GLN A 9 -11.45 -24.39 -12.25
N LYS A 10 -12.22 -24.76 -11.23
CA LYS A 10 -12.67 -23.78 -10.27
C LYS A 10 -11.49 -23.31 -9.42
N PRO A 11 -11.42 -22.04 -9.09
CA PRO A 11 -10.38 -21.57 -8.20
C PRO A 11 -10.56 -22.19 -6.82
N THR A 12 -9.44 -22.41 -6.15
CA THR A 12 -9.48 -22.91 -4.79
C THR A 12 -9.93 -21.81 -3.84
N LYS A 13 -10.26 -22.21 -2.62
CA LYS A 13 -10.62 -21.22 -1.62
C LYS A 13 -9.49 -20.23 -1.37
N LYS A 14 -8.25 -20.70 -1.40
CA LYS A 14 -7.11 -19.81 -1.20
C LYS A 14 -6.98 -18.83 -2.36
N GLU A 15 -7.19 -19.28 -3.58
CA GLU A 15 -7.14 -18.38 -4.73
C GLU A 15 -8.23 -17.34 -4.66
N LEU A 16 -9.42 -17.76 -4.23
CA LEU A 16 -10.52 -16.81 -4.06
C LEU A 16 -10.19 -15.77 -3.00
N PHE A 17 -9.55 -16.20 -1.93
CA PHE A 17 -9.17 -15.28 -0.88
C PHE A 17 -8.13 -14.27 -1.38
N ILE A 18 -7.14 -14.74 -2.14
CA ILE A 18 -6.13 -13.84 -2.70
C ILE A 18 -6.78 -12.78 -3.57
N LYS A 19 -7.73 -13.21 -4.39
CA LYS A 19 -8.43 -12.27 -5.24
C LYS A 19 -9.23 -11.27 -4.42
N ALA A 20 -9.89 -11.77 -3.38
CA ALA A 20 -10.68 -10.90 -2.50
C ALA A 20 -9.77 -9.93 -1.75
N LEU A 21 -8.58 -10.39 -1.36
CA LEU A 21 -7.63 -9.54 -0.66
C LEU A 21 -7.19 -8.39 -1.56
N THR A 22 -6.92 -8.69 -2.81
CA THR A 22 -6.56 -7.65 -3.76
C THR A 22 -7.69 -6.66 -3.94
N ASN A 23 -8.92 -7.18 -4.12
CA ASN A 23 -10.07 -6.31 -4.36
C ASN A 23 -10.42 -5.47 -3.14
N ASN A 24 -10.05 -5.90 -1.96
CA ASN A 24 -10.33 -5.17 -0.73
C ASN A 24 -9.09 -4.46 -0.18
N LEU A 25 -8.12 -4.22 -1.05
CA LEU A 25 -6.95 -3.41 -0.74
C LEU A 25 -6.20 -3.89 0.48
N GLY A 26 -6.11 -5.21 0.63
CA GLY A 26 -5.34 -5.79 1.71
C GLY A 26 -6.05 -5.87 3.04
N HIS A 27 -7.33 -5.54 3.08
CA HIS A 27 -8.09 -5.59 4.34
C HIS A 27 -8.49 -7.03 4.63
N ILE A 28 -7.85 -7.63 5.62
CA ILE A 28 -8.01 -9.06 5.89
C ILE A 28 -9.44 -9.43 6.21
N THR A 29 -10.09 -8.69 7.10
CA THR A 29 -11.43 -9.03 7.52
C THR A 29 -12.41 -8.99 6.35
N LYS A 30 -12.32 -7.95 5.52
CA LYS A 30 -13.22 -7.84 4.38
C LYS A 30 -12.92 -8.92 3.35
N ALA A 31 -11.66 -9.26 3.19
CA ALA A 31 -11.31 -10.32 2.26
C ALA A 31 -11.87 -11.67 2.73
N CYS A 32 -11.81 -11.91 4.04
CA CYS A 32 -12.39 -13.13 4.59
C CYS A 32 -13.88 -13.19 4.35
N GLU A 33 -14.56 -12.07 4.57
CA GLU A 33 -16.00 -12.02 4.33
C GLU A 33 -16.31 -12.28 2.86
N ALA A 34 -15.57 -11.67 1.97
CA ALA A 34 -15.81 -11.83 0.54
C ALA A 34 -15.52 -13.25 0.07
N ALA A 35 -14.54 -13.90 0.65
CA ALA A 35 -14.19 -15.27 0.29
C ALA A 35 -14.97 -16.30 1.12
N ASN A 36 -15.76 -15.83 2.05
CA ASN A 36 -16.60 -16.68 2.89
C ASN A 36 -15.78 -17.65 3.71
N ILE A 37 -14.77 -17.13 4.40
CA ILE A 37 -13.96 -17.90 5.33
C ILE A 37 -13.85 -17.13 6.64
N HIS A 38 -13.49 -17.85 7.70
CA HIS A 38 -13.25 -17.20 8.98
C HIS A 38 -11.83 -16.68 9.06
N ARG A 39 -11.62 -15.65 9.85
CA ARG A 39 -10.27 -15.15 10.05
C ARG A 39 -9.36 -16.22 10.60
N ARG A 40 -9.89 -17.11 11.43
CA ARG A 40 -9.11 -18.21 11.96
C ARG A 40 -8.55 -19.06 10.83
N THR A 41 -9.35 -19.29 9.81
CA THR A 41 -8.91 -20.07 8.66
C THR A 41 -7.75 -19.37 7.96
N TYR A 42 -7.86 -18.05 7.80
CA TYR A 42 -6.78 -17.29 7.19
C TYR A 42 -5.48 -17.46 7.97
N TYR A 43 -5.54 -17.30 9.28
CA TYR A 43 -4.33 -17.41 10.08
C TYR A 43 -3.78 -18.83 10.07
N SER A 44 -4.65 -19.81 10.03
CA SER A 44 -4.19 -21.19 9.92
C SER A 44 -3.46 -21.41 8.60
N TRP A 45 -4.01 -20.86 7.53
CA TRP A 45 -3.36 -21.01 6.22
C TRP A 45 -1.99 -20.33 6.19
N THR A 46 -1.90 -19.14 6.72
CA THR A 46 -0.60 -18.44 6.70
C THR A 46 0.42 -19.14 7.56
N ASP A 47 -0.04 -19.82 8.60
CA ASP A 47 0.87 -20.51 9.49
C ASP A 47 1.38 -21.80 8.87
N LYS A 48 0.56 -22.47 8.08
CA LYS A 48 0.89 -23.80 7.57
C LYS A 48 1.30 -23.84 6.12
N ASP A 49 1.02 -22.79 5.38
CA ASP A 49 1.27 -22.75 3.93
C ASP A 49 2.11 -21.54 3.62
N GLU A 50 3.41 -21.75 3.47
CA GLU A 50 4.32 -20.66 3.22
C GLU A 50 4.06 -19.98 1.89
N GLN A 51 3.64 -20.77 0.90
CA GLN A 51 3.36 -20.17 -0.40
C GLN A 51 2.15 -19.23 -0.31
N PHE A 52 1.13 -19.65 0.44
CA PHE A 52 -0.03 -18.79 0.61
C PHE A 52 0.35 -17.51 1.33
N LYS A 53 1.19 -17.62 2.36
CA LYS A 53 1.64 -16.44 3.08
C LYS A 53 2.41 -15.51 2.15
N GLU A 54 3.27 -16.08 1.33
CA GLU A 54 4.04 -15.28 0.38
C GLU A 54 3.13 -14.62 -0.63
N ASP A 55 2.12 -15.34 -1.10
CA ASP A 55 1.17 -14.77 -2.06
C ASP A 55 0.44 -13.57 -1.45
N CYS A 56 0.05 -13.69 -0.18
CA CYS A 56 -0.62 -12.59 0.50
C CYS A 56 0.34 -11.40 0.67
N ASP A 57 1.58 -11.68 1.02
CA ASP A 57 2.57 -10.62 1.17
C ASP A 57 2.81 -9.90 -0.16
N ASN A 58 2.79 -10.65 -1.26
CA ASN A 58 2.98 -10.07 -2.58
C ASN A 58 1.82 -9.16 -2.97
N VAL A 59 0.61 -9.53 -2.56
CA VAL A 59 -0.55 -8.66 -2.79
C VAL A 59 -0.33 -7.32 -2.09
N GLU A 60 0.10 -7.37 -0.85
CA GLU A 60 0.31 -6.15 -0.10
C GLU A 60 1.41 -5.30 -0.72
N ALA A 61 2.50 -5.94 -1.13
CA ALA A 61 3.58 -5.19 -1.76
C ALA A 61 3.12 -4.52 -3.04
N GLY A 62 2.32 -5.23 -3.84
CA GLY A 62 1.80 -4.66 -5.07
C GLY A 62 0.87 -3.48 -4.83
N LEU A 63 0.09 -3.55 -3.76
CA LEU A 63 -0.79 -2.44 -3.41
C LEU A 63 0.01 -1.22 -2.96
N ILE A 64 1.09 -1.45 -2.24
CA ILE A 64 1.96 -0.36 -1.85
C ILE A 64 2.59 0.28 -3.08
N ASP A 65 3.06 -0.54 -4.02
CA ASP A 65 3.60 -0.01 -5.27
C ASP A 65 2.57 0.85 -6.00
N LEU A 66 1.34 0.37 -6.04
CA LEU A 66 0.28 1.13 -6.69
C LEU A 66 0.07 2.47 -6.02
N ALA A 67 0.03 2.48 -4.69
CA ALA A 67 -0.16 3.71 -3.95
C ALA A 67 0.99 4.67 -4.18
N GLU A 68 2.22 4.15 -4.24
CA GLU A 68 3.37 4.99 -4.50
C GLU A 68 3.29 5.62 -5.88
N ASN A 69 2.83 4.85 -6.87
CA ASN A 69 2.67 5.39 -8.21
C ASN A 69 1.64 6.53 -8.22
N GLU A 70 0.56 6.36 -7.46
CA GLU A 70 -0.45 7.42 -7.38
C GLU A 70 0.10 8.67 -6.75
N ILE A 71 0.92 8.52 -5.72
CA ILE A 71 1.56 9.68 -5.11
C ILE A 71 2.46 10.38 -6.12
N LEU A 72 3.23 9.63 -6.87
CA LEU A 72 4.12 10.21 -7.86
C LEU A 72 3.34 10.97 -8.93
N GLU A 73 2.20 10.43 -9.34
CA GLU A 73 1.37 11.12 -10.31
C GLU A 73 0.85 12.44 -9.76
N LYS A 74 0.45 12.44 -8.49
CA LYS A 74 -0.03 13.68 -7.88
C LYS A 74 1.09 14.71 -7.73
N ILE A 75 2.31 14.25 -7.47
CA ILE A 75 3.44 15.16 -7.36
C ILE A 75 3.70 15.87 -8.69
N LYS A 76 3.51 15.15 -9.78
CA LYS A 76 3.75 15.70 -11.11
C LYS A 76 2.60 16.57 -11.62
N ASP A 77 1.45 16.46 -11.01
CA ASP A 77 0.24 17.14 -11.49
C ASP A 77 0.08 18.47 -10.79
N ARG A 78 0.54 19.53 -11.46
CA ARG A 78 0.47 20.87 -10.88
C ARG A 78 -0.93 21.38 -10.66
N LYS A 79 -1.89 20.80 -11.37
CA LYS A 79 -3.28 21.22 -11.23
C LYS A 79 -4.00 20.52 -10.10
N SER A 80 -3.40 19.48 -9.55
CA SER A 80 -4.04 18.75 -8.47
C SER A 80 -4.04 19.58 -7.19
N PRO A 81 -5.18 19.66 -6.52
CA PRO A 81 -5.22 20.37 -5.23
C PRO A 81 -4.47 19.61 -4.15
N HIS A 82 -4.07 18.37 -4.43
CA HIS A 82 -3.38 17.53 -3.48
C HIS A 82 -1.89 17.42 -3.76
N GLN A 83 -1.38 18.21 -4.69
CA GLN A 83 0.02 18.07 -5.06
C GLN A 83 0.95 18.34 -3.89
N ILE A 84 0.71 19.42 -3.15
CA ILE A 84 1.61 19.77 -2.04
C ILE A 84 1.55 18.71 -0.94
N THR A 85 0.37 18.17 -0.68
CA THR A 85 0.25 17.10 0.30
C THR A 85 1.05 15.88 -0.11
N ALA A 86 0.98 15.53 -1.40
CA ALA A 86 1.72 14.38 -1.89
C ALA A 86 3.22 14.61 -1.80
N ILE A 87 3.68 15.82 -2.11
CA ILE A 87 5.09 16.15 -2.01
C ILE A 87 5.58 16.02 -0.58
N ILE A 88 4.82 16.57 0.37
CA ILE A 88 5.20 16.50 1.76
C ILE A 88 5.26 15.05 2.24
N PHE A 89 4.26 14.26 1.88
CA PHE A 89 4.25 12.87 2.28
C PHE A 89 5.45 12.11 1.69
N PHE A 90 5.75 12.38 0.43
CA PHE A 90 6.88 11.71 -0.21
C PHE A 90 8.18 12.04 0.50
N LEU A 91 8.36 13.32 0.85
CA LEU A 91 9.57 13.74 1.54
C LEU A 91 9.67 13.12 2.93
N LYS A 92 8.53 13.02 3.63
CA LYS A 92 8.53 12.42 4.96
C LYS A 92 8.90 10.94 4.94
N THR A 93 8.58 10.26 3.86
CA THR A 93 8.83 8.82 3.80
C THR A 93 10.11 8.49 3.06
N LYS A 94 10.20 8.90 1.80
CA LYS A 94 11.36 8.57 0.99
C LYS A 94 12.53 9.51 1.22
N GLY A 95 12.26 10.68 1.79
CA GLY A 95 13.31 11.68 1.99
C GLY A 95 13.93 11.63 3.37
N LYS A 96 13.63 10.62 4.17
CA LYS A 96 14.16 10.56 5.53
C LYS A 96 15.68 10.57 5.56
N SER A 97 16.30 9.89 4.62
CA SER A 97 17.77 9.85 4.59
C SER A 97 18.38 11.22 4.31
N ARG A 98 17.58 12.14 3.81
CA ARG A 98 18.03 13.50 3.56
C ARG A 98 17.53 14.47 4.61
N GLY A 99 16.99 13.96 5.71
CA GLY A 99 16.59 14.77 6.83
C GLY A 99 15.13 15.16 6.90
N TYR A 100 14.30 14.64 5.99
CA TYR A 100 12.89 15.00 5.98
C TYR A 100 12.08 14.02 6.83
N ASP A 101 12.41 13.94 8.10
CA ASP A 101 11.64 13.11 9.02
C ASP A 101 10.62 13.97 9.75
N GLU A 102 9.95 13.37 10.71
CA GLU A 102 8.88 14.05 11.43
C GLU A 102 9.38 15.30 12.13
N LYS A 103 10.51 15.19 12.78
CA LYS A 103 11.10 16.31 13.48
C LYS A 103 11.50 17.41 12.52
N HIS A 104 12.06 17.02 11.39
CA HIS A 104 12.49 17.97 10.40
C HIS A 104 11.31 18.70 9.78
N GLN A 105 10.20 18.01 9.64
CA GLN A 105 9.02 18.62 9.07
C GLN A 105 8.46 19.71 9.97
N ILE A 106 8.55 19.53 11.26
CA ILE A 106 8.14 20.57 12.19
C ILE A 106 8.95 21.81 11.96
N GLU A 107 10.22 21.65 11.67
CA GLU A 107 11.07 22.78 11.38
C GLU A 107 10.71 23.42 10.05
N LEU A 108 10.23 22.64 9.11
CA LEU A 108 9.79 23.19 7.84
C LEU A 108 8.58 24.08 7.99
N THR A 109 7.74 23.80 8.96
CA THR A 109 6.58 24.66 9.19
C THR A 109 6.89 25.91 9.99
N LYS A 110 7.92 25.84 10.80
CA LYS A 110 8.34 27.00 11.60
C LYS A 110 9.33 27.92 10.89
N PRO A 111 10.19 27.40 10.06
CA PRO A 111 11.33 28.18 9.58
C PRO A 111 10.99 29.44 8.82
N PHE A 112 9.78 29.53 8.30
CA PHE A 112 9.43 30.75 7.61
C PHE A 112 9.49 31.95 8.54
N ASP A 113 8.92 31.78 9.72
CA ASP A 113 8.97 32.84 10.71
C ASP A 113 10.40 33.12 11.10
N ARG A 114 11.16 32.05 11.31
CA ARG A 114 12.53 32.21 11.73
C ARG A 114 13.37 32.87 10.67
N ILE A 115 13.18 32.46 9.43
CA ILE A 115 13.94 33.04 8.34
C ILE A 115 13.62 34.50 8.18
N GLU A 116 12.37 34.85 8.32
CA GLU A 116 11.98 36.21 8.22
C GLU A 116 12.64 37.08 9.29
N LEU A 117 12.66 36.53 10.50
CA LEU A 117 13.26 37.21 11.61
C LEU A 117 14.76 37.39 11.44
N GLU A 118 15.40 36.36 10.92
CA GLU A 118 16.85 36.39 10.81
C GLU A 118 17.33 37.02 9.51
N GLY A 119 16.53 36.90 8.48
CA GLY A 119 16.90 37.49 7.22
C GLY A 119 16.83 39.00 7.23
N ILE A 120 16.31 39.50 8.29
CA ILE A 120 16.18 40.92 8.49
C ILE A 120 17.40 41.48 9.24
#